data_fcc320df03b497e2432e99a1f4552ec3
#
_entry.id   fcc320df03b497e2432e99a1f4552ec3
#
_cell.length_a   1.000
_cell.length_b   1.000
_cell.length_c   1.000
_cell.angle_alpha   90.00
_cell.angle_beta   90.00
_cell.angle_gamma   90.00
#
_symmetry.space_group_name_H-M   'P 1'
#
loop_
_entity.id
_entity.type
_entity.pdbx_description
1 polymer ?
#
loop_
_entity_poly.entity_id
_entity_poly.type
_entity_poly.pdbx_seq_one_letter_code
_entity_poly.pdbx_strand_id
1 'polypeptide(L)'
;VRVLVVGNPANTNATIAAHAAGDVPASRFTAMMRLDHNRAVSQLAHKTGAAVADVKNLVVWGNHSADQYPDVSYATVGGQAASGLVDEAWLSDYFRPTVAKRGAAIIEARGASSAASAANAAIDHMRDWVLGTPAGEFTTAAIMTDGEHYGVPAGLCFGLPVTSDGGEWQVVEGL
;
A
#
# COMPACT_ATOMS: atom_id res chain seq x y z
N VAL A 1 16.62 -4.77 13.22
CA VAL A 1 16.32 -3.48 12.57
C VAL A 1 15.17 -3.66 11.59
N ARG A 2 14.34 -2.62 11.38
CA ARG A 2 13.34 -2.50 10.30
C ARG A 2 13.58 -1.18 9.59
N VAL A 3 13.55 -1.18 8.27
CA VAL A 3 13.84 -0.01 7.44
C VAL A 3 12.63 0.27 6.55
N LEU A 4 12.03 1.43 6.74
CA LEU A 4 10.96 1.94 5.88
C LEU A 4 11.50 3.06 5.02
N VAL A 5 11.56 2.85 3.71
CA VAL A 5 12.03 3.84 2.75
C VAL A 5 10.85 4.69 2.28
N VAL A 6 10.96 6.00 2.48
CA VAL A 6 9.93 6.99 2.15
C VAL A 6 10.35 7.88 0.97
N GLY A 7 11.64 8.08 0.81
CA GLY A 7 12.20 8.94 -0.25
C GLY A 7 12.03 8.35 -1.65
N ASN A 8 11.48 9.16 -2.57
CA ASN A 8 11.24 8.74 -3.96
C ASN A 8 12.51 8.72 -4.83
N PRO A 9 12.58 7.78 -5.76
CA PRO A 9 11.66 6.66 -6.06
C PRO A 9 11.73 5.56 -4.99
N ALA A 10 10.68 5.44 -4.17
CA ALA A 10 10.71 4.67 -2.92
C ALA A 10 11.06 3.19 -3.11
N ASN A 11 10.42 2.51 -4.06
CA ASN A 11 10.68 1.09 -4.31
C ASN A 11 12.12 0.84 -4.80
N THR A 12 12.60 1.67 -5.73
CA THR A 12 13.98 1.61 -6.23
C THR A 12 14.98 1.85 -5.11
N ASN A 13 14.76 2.88 -4.29
CA ASN A 13 15.63 3.21 -3.18
C ASN A 13 15.64 2.11 -2.11
N ALA A 14 14.50 1.45 -1.85
CA ALA A 14 14.43 0.30 -0.96
C ALA A 14 15.22 -0.89 -1.49
N THR A 15 15.11 -1.17 -2.81
CA THR A 15 15.88 -2.23 -3.48
C THR A 15 17.38 -1.95 -3.38
N ILE A 16 17.83 -0.73 -3.68
CA ILE A 16 19.25 -0.34 -3.57
C ILE A 16 19.72 -0.47 -2.12
N ALA A 17 18.95 0.02 -1.16
CA ALA A 17 19.28 -0.07 0.26
C ALA A 17 19.45 -1.51 0.74
N ALA A 18 18.51 -2.40 0.35
CA ALA A 18 18.57 -3.82 0.68
C ALA A 18 19.81 -4.50 0.12
N HIS A 19 20.18 -4.20 -1.14
CA HIS A 19 21.38 -4.75 -1.77
C HIS A 19 22.68 -4.20 -1.16
N ALA A 20 22.70 -2.95 -0.73
CA ALA A 20 23.87 -2.31 -0.13
C ALA A 20 24.08 -2.65 1.35
N ALA A 21 23.08 -3.18 2.02
CA ALA A 21 23.09 -3.39 3.47
C ALA A 21 23.88 -4.62 3.95
N GLY A 22 24.42 -5.42 3.01
CA GLY A 22 25.32 -6.54 3.32
C GLY A 22 24.68 -7.65 4.15
N ASP A 23 24.80 -7.55 5.45
CA ASP A 23 24.37 -8.56 6.42
C ASP A 23 22.94 -8.38 6.97
N VAL A 24 22.24 -7.31 6.56
CA VAL A 24 20.84 -7.09 6.96
C VAL A 24 19.91 -7.80 5.98
N PRO A 25 19.05 -8.73 6.44
CA PRO A 25 18.13 -9.44 5.56
C PRO A 25 17.25 -8.50 4.72
N ALA A 26 17.03 -8.84 3.44
CA ALA A 26 16.21 -8.04 2.53
C ALA A 26 14.77 -7.86 3.03
N SER A 27 14.22 -8.84 3.78
CA SER A 27 12.90 -8.75 4.43
C SER A 27 12.77 -7.59 5.44
N ARG A 28 13.89 -7.01 5.86
CA ARG A 28 13.92 -5.85 6.76
C ARG A 28 13.76 -4.51 6.04
N PHE A 29 13.70 -4.50 4.71
CA PHE A 29 13.54 -3.30 3.90
C PHE A 29 12.17 -3.28 3.23
N THR A 30 11.47 -2.17 3.40
CA THR A 30 10.18 -1.93 2.76
C THR A 30 10.13 -0.52 2.18
N ALA A 31 9.31 -0.31 1.15
CA ALA A 31 8.99 1.02 0.66
C ALA A 31 7.58 1.42 1.10
N MET A 32 7.38 2.70 1.37
CA MET A 32 6.11 3.20 1.88
C MET A 32 5.07 3.36 0.76
N MET A 33 4.14 2.41 0.69
CA MET A 33 2.91 2.50 -0.11
C MET A 33 1.65 2.70 0.75
N ARG A 34 1.82 2.84 2.06
CA ARG A 34 0.70 3.04 2.98
C ARG A 34 -0.05 4.35 2.72
N LEU A 35 0.63 5.38 2.22
CA LEU A 35 -0.04 6.63 1.84
C LEU A 35 -0.99 6.43 0.65
N ASP A 36 -0.57 5.65 -0.36
CA ASP A 36 -1.41 5.31 -1.50
C ASP A 36 -2.61 4.45 -1.05
N HIS A 37 -2.36 3.48 -0.18
CA HIS A 37 -3.39 2.66 0.46
C HIS A 37 -4.41 3.54 1.22
N ASN A 38 -3.97 4.44 2.09
CA ASN A 38 -4.84 5.32 2.85
C ASN A 38 -5.66 6.26 1.93
N ARG A 39 -5.08 6.71 0.82
CA ARG A 39 -5.78 7.49 -0.21
C ARG A 39 -6.87 6.67 -0.90
N ALA A 40 -6.57 5.43 -1.28
CA ALA A 40 -7.53 4.53 -1.90
C ALA A 40 -8.69 4.21 -0.96
N VAL A 41 -8.40 3.86 0.29
CA VAL A 41 -9.41 3.64 1.34
C VAL A 41 -10.30 4.88 1.52
N SER A 42 -9.71 6.08 1.56
CA SER A 42 -10.46 7.34 1.70
C SER A 42 -11.39 7.61 0.51
N GLN A 43 -10.95 7.33 -0.73
CA GLN A 43 -11.78 7.51 -1.91
C GLN A 43 -12.96 6.52 -1.93
N LEU A 44 -12.72 5.26 -1.57
CA LEU A 44 -13.77 4.24 -1.49
C LEU A 44 -14.78 4.56 -0.39
N ALA A 45 -14.33 4.96 0.80
CA ALA A 45 -15.17 5.40 1.91
C ALA A 45 -16.04 6.59 1.50
N HIS A 46 -15.47 7.60 0.83
CA HIS A 46 -16.21 8.76 0.35
C HIS A 46 -17.28 8.38 -0.69
N LYS A 47 -16.95 7.52 -1.66
CA LYS A 47 -17.88 7.04 -2.69
C LYS A 47 -19.08 6.31 -2.11
N THR A 48 -18.84 5.51 -1.09
CA THR A 48 -19.89 4.65 -0.46
C THR A 48 -20.61 5.33 0.71
N GLY A 49 -20.16 6.52 1.14
CA GLY A 49 -20.71 7.22 2.32
C GLY A 49 -20.35 6.55 3.64
N ALA A 50 -19.38 5.63 3.66
CA ALA A 50 -18.95 4.88 4.83
C ALA A 50 -17.85 5.63 5.61
N ALA A 51 -17.62 5.21 6.86
CA ALA A 51 -16.45 5.65 7.60
C ALA A 51 -15.18 4.97 7.04
N VAL A 52 -14.04 5.65 7.09
CA VAL A 52 -12.73 5.10 6.67
C VAL A 52 -12.42 3.79 7.41
N ALA A 53 -12.78 3.70 8.68
CA ALA A 53 -12.58 2.52 9.51
C ALA A 53 -13.39 1.29 9.07
N ASP A 54 -14.45 1.48 8.29
CA ASP A 54 -15.30 0.40 7.78
C ASP A 54 -14.77 -0.21 6.47
N VAL A 55 -13.77 0.43 5.83
CA VAL A 55 -13.13 -0.09 4.61
C VAL A 55 -11.96 -0.99 5.00
N LYS A 56 -12.03 -2.25 4.58
CA LYS A 56 -11.04 -3.29 4.90
C LYS A 56 -10.55 -3.97 3.62
N ASN A 57 -9.38 -4.59 3.72
CA ASN A 57 -8.86 -5.52 2.73
C ASN A 57 -8.74 -4.95 1.30
N LEU A 58 -8.40 -3.66 1.19
CA LEU A 58 -8.02 -3.02 -0.06
C LEU A 58 -6.52 -3.23 -0.28
N VAL A 59 -6.11 -3.46 -1.52
CA VAL A 59 -4.70 -3.57 -1.87
C VAL A 59 -4.31 -2.54 -2.94
N VAL A 60 -3.07 -2.06 -2.87
CA VAL A 60 -2.44 -1.26 -3.93
C VAL A 60 -1.23 -2.03 -4.44
N TRP A 61 -1.38 -2.63 -5.62
CA TRP A 61 -0.33 -3.43 -6.24
C TRP A 61 0.75 -2.56 -6.89
N GLY A 62 1.96 -3.07 -6.87
CA GLY A 62 3.01 -2.57 -7.74
C GLY A 62 3.98 -1.59 -7.12
N ASN A 63 4.26 -0.53 -7.86
CA ASN A 63 5.26 0.48 -7.52
C ASN A 63 4.56 1.75 -6.97
N HIS A 64 5.21 2.45 -6.05
CA HIS A 64 4.79 3.80 -5.64
C HIS A 64 5.04 4.81 -6.77
N SER A 65 4.19 4.75 -7.80
CA SER A 65 4.25 5.57 -9.01
C SER A 65 2.86 5.72 -9.63
N ALA A 66 2.79 6.36 -10.80
CA ALA A 66 1.54 6.45 -11.55
C ALA A 66 1.03 5.08 -12.07
N ASP A 67 1.90 4.05 -12.08
CA ASP A 67 1.57 2.69 -12.53
C ASP A 67 1.03 1.79 -11.39
N GLN A 68 0.88 2.31 -10.20
CA GLN A 68 0.24 1.58 -9.10
C GLN A 68 -1.19 1.21 -9.44
N TYR A 69 -1.62 0.04 -8.98
CA TYR A 69 -2.98 -0.44 -9.24
C TYR A 69 -3.76 -0.61 -7.93
N PRO A 70 -4.58 0.39 -7.54
CA PRO A 70 -5.53 0.25 -6.43
C PRO A 70 -6.65 -0.72 -6.81
N ASP A 71 -6.79 -1.79 -6.02
CA ASP A 71 -7.69 -2.89 -6.27
C ASP A 71 -8.69 -3.05 -5.12
N VAL A 72 -9.97 -3.03 -5.46
CA VAL A 72 -11.08 -3.17 -4.53
C VAL A 72 -11.75 -4.55 -4.59
N SER A 73 -11.22 -5.48 -5.40
CA SER A 73 -11.85 -6.79 -5.67
C SER A 73 -12.12 -7.59 -4.41
N TYR A 74 -11.23 -7.48 -3.43
CA TYR A 74 -11.32 -8.16 -2.12
C TYR A 74 -11.69 -7.23 -0.98
N ALA A 75 -11.86 -5.93 -1.28
CA ALA A 75 -12.20 -4.94 -0.28
C ALA A 75 -13.64 -5.13 0.23
N THR A 76 -13.82 -4.83 1.51
CA THR A 76 -15.16 -4.75 2.10
C THR A 76 -15.40 -3.35 2.67
N VAL A 77 -16.67 -2.95 2.68
CA VAL A 77 -17.16 -1.71 3.29
C VAL A 77 -18.30 -2.06 4.24
N GLY A 78 -18.09 -1.89 5.54
CA GLY A 78 -19.08 -2.31 6.53
C GLY A 78 -19.44 -3.80 6.46
N GLY A 79 -18.50 -4.64 6.04
CA GLY A 79 -18.68 -6.09 5.86
C GLY A 79 -19.32 -6.50 4.53
N GLN A 80 -19.68 -5.57 3.66
CA GLN A 80 -20.20 -5.86 2.31
C GLN A 80 -19.06 -5.79 1.28
N ALA A 81 -19.08 -6.66 0.27
CA ALA A 81 -18.09 -6.63 -0.81
C ALA A 81 -18.14 -5.30 -1.56
N ALA A 82 -17.00 -4.63 -1.67
CA ALA A 82 -16.91 -3.33 -2.35
C ALA A 82 -17.31 -3.40 -3.83
N SER A 83 -17.06 -4.52 -4.49
CA SER A 83 -17.46 -4.77 -5.89
C SER A 83 -18.96 -4.69 -6.15
N GLY A 84 -19.79 -4.86 -5.13
CA GLY A 84 -21.24 -4.66 -5.20
C GLY A 84 -21.69 -3.23 -4.92
N LEU A 85 -20.81 -2.35 -4.47
CA LEU A 85 -21.13 -0.98 -4.06
C LEU A 85 -20.64 0.09 -5.04
N VAL A 86 -19.72 -0.27 -5.93
CA VAL A 86 -19.14 0.63 -6.94
C VAL A 86 -19.11 -0.06 -8.29
N ASP A 87 -19.23 0.72 -9.37
CA ASP A 87 -19.19 0.22 -10.74
C ASP A 87 -17.80 0.35 -11.36
N GLU A 88 -17.53 -0.46 -12.42
CA GLU A 88 -16.23 -0.46 -13.10
C GLU A 88 -15.92 0.88 -13.77
N ALA A 89 -16.92 1.61 -14.25
CA ALA A 89 -16.72 2.92 -14.86
C ALA A 89 -16.14 3.90 -13.83
N TRP A 90 -16.67 3.91 -12.59
CA TRP A 90 -16.10 4.73 -11.53
C TRP A 90 -14.69 4.28 -11.16
N LEU A 91 -14.43 2.96 -11.12
CA LEU A 91 -13.11 2.42 -10.81
C LEU A 91 -12.06 2.82 -11.85
N SER A 92 -12.38 2.68 -13.14
CA SER A 92 -11.45 2.96 -14.24
C SER A 92 -11.25 4.45 -14.49
N ASP A 93 -12.33 5.22 -14.49
CA ASP A 93 -12.32 6.60 -14.98
C ASP A 93 -11.99 7.61 -13.86
N TYR A 94 -12.25 7.25 -12.62
CA TYR A 94 -12.06 8.13 -11.47
C TYR A 94 -11.14 7.57 -10.40
N PHE A 95 -11.45 6.41 -9.83
CA PHE A 95 -10.78 5.90 -8.62
C PHE A 95 -9.30 5.63 -8.84
N ARG A 96 -8.96 4.74 -9.77
CA ARG A 96 -7.56 4.36 -10.05
C ARG A 96 -6.69 5.56 -10.44
N PRO A 97 -7.10 6.41 -11.42
CA PRO A 97 -6.29 7.57 -11.78
C PRO A 97 -6.22 8.63 -10.67
N THR A 98 -7.27 8.81 -9.87
CA THR A 98 -7.27 9.77 -8.76
C THR A 98 -6.29 9.35 -7.68
N VAL A 99 -6.27 8.08 -7.28
CA VAL A 99 -5.34 7.54 -6.29
C VAL A 99 -3.89 7.66 -6.79
N ALA A 100 -3.62 7.17 -8.02
CA ALA A 100 -2.29 7.17 -8.61
C ALA A 100 -1.69 8.58 -8.78
N LYS A 101 -2.52 9.57 -9.15
CA LYS A 101 -2.09 10.95 -9.40
C LYS A 101 -2.20 11.87 -8.18
N ARG A 102 -2.67 11.37 -7.02
CA ARG A 102 -2.95 12.22 -5.85
C ARG A 102 -1.73 12.97 -5.35
N GLY A 103 -0.55 12.36 -5.39
CA GLY A 103 0.70 13.01 -4.99
C GLY A 103 1.01 14.25 -5.84
N ALA A 104 0.89 14.14 -7.15
CA ALA A 104 1.11 15.26 -8.08
C ALA A 104 0.09 16.39 -7.85
N ALA A 105 -1.19 16.05 -7.68
CA ALA A 105 -2.24 17.04 -7.40
C ALA A 105 -2.00 17.82 -6.09
N ILE A 106 -1.46 17.15 -5.06
CA ILE A 106 -1.10 17.81 -3.81
C ILE A 106 0.08 18.78 -4.00
N ILE A 107 1.10 18.37 -4.77
CA ILE A 107 2.25 19.24 -5.08
C ILE A 107 1.79 20.49 -5.86
N GLU A 108 0.91 20.30 -6.85
CA GLU A 108 0.33 21.39 -7.63
C GLU A 108 -0.43 22.38 -6.75
N ALA A 109 -1.27 21.86 -5.84
CA ALA A 109 -2.10 22.71 -4.97
C ALA A 109 -1.31 23.41 -3.84
N ARG A 110 -0.26 22.76 -3.30
CA ARG A 110 0.50 23.24 -2.13
C ARG A 110 1.83 23.89 -2.45
N GLY A 111 2.40 23.63 -3.64
CA GLY A 111 3.79 23.94 -3.96
C GLY A 111 4.81 23.06 -3.21
N ALA A 112 4.37 22.01 -2.49
CA ALA A 112 5.21 21.08 -1.76
C ALA A 112 4.54 19.72 -1.64
N SER A 113 5.34 18.65 -1.47
CA SER A 113 4.83 17.29 -1.27
C SER A 113 4.05 17.13 0.05
N SER A 114 3.32 16.03 0.17
CA SER A 114 2.63 15.65 1.40
C SER A 114 3.60 15.61 2.58
N ALA A 115 3.17 16.08 3.73
CA ALA A 115 3.96 16.05 4.96
C ALA A 115 3.24 15.28 6.06
N ALA A 116 2.20 15.82 6.68
CA ALA A 116 1.50 15.18 7.81
C ALA A 116 0.84 13.85 7.41
N SER A 117 0.21 13.78 6.23
CA SER A 117 -0.39 12.53 5.74
C SER A 117 0.65 11.45 5.43
N ALA A 118 1.84 11.84 4.95
CA ALA A 118 2.94 10.91 4.75
C ALA A 118 3.51 10.41 6.09
N ALA A 119 3.67 11.29 7.07
CA ALA A 119 4.11 10.93 8.40
C ALA A 119 3.12 9.97 9.08
N ASN A 120 1.82 10.25 9.00
CA ASN A 120 0.78 9.36 9.52
C ASN A 120 0.82 7.99 8.83
N ALA A 121 0.96 7.94 7.51
CA ALA A 121 1.06 6.68 6.77
C ALA A 121 2.31 5.86 7.16
N ALA A 122 3.44 6.52 7.40
CA ALA A 122 4.65 5.86 7.89
C ALA A 122 4.45 5.28 9.31
N ILE A 123 3.76 6.00 10.20
CA ILE A 123 3.41 5.51 11.54
C ILE A 123 2.46 4.30 11.42
N ASP A 124 1.42 4.37 10.59
CA ASP A 124 0.48 3.27 10.36
C ASP A 124 1.21 2.01 9.83
N HIS A 125 2.11 2.19 8.85
CA HIS A 125 2.92 1.10 8.31
C HIS A 125 3.77 0.43 9.39
N MET A 126 4.50 1.24 10.15
CA MET A 126 5.38 0.72 11.21
C MET A 126 4.60 0.11 12.38
N ARG A 127 3.44 0.66 12.73
CA ARG A 127 2.55 0.10 13.73
C ARG A 127 2.11 -1.32 13.34
N ASP A 128 1.59 -1.49 12.13
CA ASP A 128 1.09 -2.78 11.67
C ASP A 128 2.24 -3.79 11.52
N TRP A 129 3.42 -3.34 11.10
CA TRP A 129 4.60 -4.22 11.02
C TRP A 129 5.10 -4.69 12.39
N VAL A 130 5.08 -3.82 13.39
CA VAL A 130 5.66 -4.10 14.72
C VAL A 130 4.65 -4.75 15.67
N LEU A 131 3.39 -4.33 15.60
CA LEU A 131 2.34 -4.76 16.53
C LEU A 131 1.39 -5.80 15.92
N GLY A 132 1.50 -6.04 14.61
CA GLY A 132 0.61 -6.93 13.87
C GLY A 132 -0.57 -6.21 13.22
N THR A 133 -1.05 -6.79 12.12
CA THR A 133 -2.30 -6.38 11.49
C THR A 133 -3.49 -6.92 12.28
N PRO A 134 -4.66 -6.25 12.24
CA PRO A 134 -5.87 -6.78 12.87
C PRO A 134 -6.24 -8.16 12.31
N ALA A 135 -6.79 -9.03 13.15
CA ALA A 135 -7.18 -10.37 12.76
C ALA A 135 -8.20 -10.35 11.61
N GLY A 136 -7.94 -11.10 10.54
CA GLY A 136 -8.78 -11.17 9.34
C GLY A 136 -8.66 -9.96 8.40
N GLU A 137 -7.74 -9.03 8.68
CA GLU A 137 -7.47 -7.88 7.83
C GLU A 137 -6.05 -7.94 7.26
N PHE A 138 -5.89 -7.47 6.04
CA PHE A 138 -4.59 -7.23 5.43
C PHE A 138 -4.43 -5.76 5.00
N THR A 139 -3.22 -5.38 4.76
CA THR A 139 -2.86 -4.04 4.28
C THR A 139 -1.93 -4.14 3.08
N THR A 140 -1.47 -3.00 2.58
CA THR A 140 -0.45 -2.94 1.53
C THR A 140 0.89 -2.54 2.11
N ALA A 141 1.93 -3.32 1.78
CA ALA A 141 3.32 -2.89 1.94
C ALA A 141 4.12 -3.25 0.69
N ALA A 142 5.06 -2.39 0.29
CA ALA A 142 6.03 -2.78 -0.72
C ALA A 142 7.19 -3.49 -0.03
N ILE A 143 7.32 -4.77 -0.31
CA ILE A 143 8.31 -5.68 0.28
C ILE A 143 9.28 -6.19 -0.78
N MET A 144 10.43 -6.69 -0.37
CA MET A 144 11.36 -7.37 -1.26
C MET A 144 10.81 -8.74 -1.63
N THR A 145 10.63 -8.97 -2.93
CA THR A 145 10.05 -10.21 -3.46
C THR A 145 11.05 -11.33 -3.56
N ASP A 146 10.59 -12.56 -3.36
CA ASP A 146 11.35 -13.81 -3.47
C ASP A 146 11.08 -14.59 -4.78
N GLY A 147 10.08 -14.17 -5.55
CA GLY A 147 9.67 -14.81 -6.80
C GLY A 147 8.54 -15.82 -6.64
N GLU A 148 8.04 -16.05 -5.42
CA GLU A 148 7.06 -17.11 -5.14
C GLU A 148 5.62 -16.61 -5.19
N HIS A 149 5.41 -15.26 -5.11
CA HIS A 149 4.09 -14.66 -4.95
C HIS A 149 3.62 -13.94 -6.21
N TYR A 150 2.40 -14.22 -6.67
CA TYR A 150 1.69 -13.51 -7.75
C TYR A 150 2.47 -13.37 -9.07
N GLY A 151 3.45 -14.24 -9.32
CA GLY A 151 4.29 -14.17 -10.53
C GLY A 151 5.24 -12.97 -10.58
N VAL A 152 5.44 -12.26 -9.47
CA VAL A 152 6.38 -11.15 -9.40
C VAL A 152 7.80 -11.70 -9.26
N PRO A 153 8.74 -11.32 -10.14
CA PRO A 153 10.13 -11.81 -10.07
C PRO A 153 10.80 -11.48 -8.74
N ALA A 154 11.73 -12.33 -8.31
CA ALA A 154 12.53 -12.09 -7.11
C ALA A 154 13.40 -10.83 -7.21
N GLY A 155 13.71 -10.24 -6.07
CA GLY A 155 14.64 -9.11 -5.94
C GLY A 155 14.06 -7.73 -6.28
N LEU A 156 12.74 -7.64 -6.43
CA LEU A 156 12.05 -6.37 -6.61
C LEU A 156 11.42 -5.91 -5.28
N CYS A 157 11.35 -4.61 -5.08
CA CYS A 157 10.49 -4.05 -4.03
C CYS A 157 9.12 -3.75 -4.63
N PHE A 158 8.09 -4.52 -4.27
CA PHE A 158 6.78 -4.49 -4.93
C PHE A 158 5.64 -4.45 -3.91
N GLY A 159 4.61 -3.65 -4.17
CA GLY A 159 3.42 -3.52 -3.36
C GLY A 159 2.54 -4.77 -3.43
N LEU A 160 2.35 -5.44 -2.31
CA LEU A 160 1.60 -6.67 -2.16
C LEU A 160 0.61 -6.58 -1.00
N PRO A 161 -0.45 -7.39 -0.99
CA PRO A 161 -1.29 -7.57 0.18
C PRO A 161 -0.51 -8.34 1.25
N VAL A 162 -0.44 -7.78 2.44
CA VAL A 162 0.38 -8.35 3.51
C VAL A 162 -0.33 -8.32 4.85
N THR A 163 0.02 -9.30 5.70
CA THR A 163 -0.27 -9.32 7.14
C THR A 163 1.03 -9.32 7.93
N SER A 164 0.95 -9.01 9.22
CA SER A 164 2.05 -9.18 10.16
C SER A 164 1.50 -9.65 11.51
N ASP A 165 2.27 -10.47 12.21
CA ASP A 165 2.05 -10.87 13.59
C ASP A 165 2.97 -10.13 14.58
N GLY A 166 3.64 -9.07 14.10
CA GLY A 166 4.67 -8.31 14.81
C GLY A 166 6.09 -8.75 14.49
N GLY A 167 6.26 -9.75 13.63
CA GLY A 167 7.55 -10.26 13.12
C GLY A 167 7.92 -9.71 11.76
N GLU A 168 7.77 -10.55 10.75
CA GLU A 168 7.96 -10.21 9.34
C GLU A 168 6.61 -9.91 8.66
N TRP A 169 6.66 -9.26 7.51
CA TRP A 169 5.52 -9.22 6.61
C TRP A 169 5.31 -10.58 5.97
N GLN A 170 4.07 -11.01 5.91
CA GLN A 170 3.64 -12.25 5.26
C GLN A 170 2.69 -11.89 4.12
N VAL A 171 2.96 -12.40 2.92
CA VAL A 171 2.09 -12.17 1.77
C VAL A 171 0.78 -12.94 1.94
N VAL A 172 -0.33 -12.27 1.67
CA VAL A 172 -1.65 -12.92 1.62
C VAL A 172 -1.78 -13.60 0.26
N GLU A 173 -2.03 -14.89 0.27
CA GLU A 173 -2.17 -15.71 -0.94
C GLU A 173 -3.60 -15.84 -1.41
N GLY A 174 -3.77 -16.14 -2.70
CA GLY A 174 -5.06 -16.54 -3.28
C GLY A 174 -6.05 -15.40 -3.53
N LEU A 175 -5.54 -14.17 -3.62
CA LEU A 175 -6.36 -13.05 -4.04
C LEU A 175 -6.50 -12.97 -5.56
#